data_263f9af8a262e5d0a874c87e3cc3515d
#
_entry.id   263f9af8a262e5d0a874c87e3cc3515d
#
_cell.length_a   1.000
_cell.length_b   1.000
_cell.length_c   1.000
_cell.angle_alpha   90.00
_cell.angle_beta   90.00
_cell.angle_gamma   90.00
#
_symmetry.space_group_name_H-M   'P 1'
#
loop_
_entity.id
_entity.type
_entity.pdbx_description
1 polymer ?
#
loop_
_entity_poly.entity_id
_entity_poly.type
_entity_poly.pdbx_seq_one_letter_code
_entity_poly.pdbx_strand_id
1 'polypeptide(L)'
;MIAKISKGGSFGGAVDYVLDKGKDAELLAGLGVRMKDRDSIVRSFRMQAALNPHLSKPVGHIVLAFSAQDAARLDNRRMVGIAAEYLSGMGIRNTQFIIARHRDREHPHLHILFNRVDNDGRTVSDRNDRYRSERLCKELTVRHGLYFASGKENVKEHRLREPDKTKYEIFHALRDAVPRC
;
A
#
# COMPACT_ATOMS: atom_id res chain seq x y z
N MET A 1 -1.27 -6.25 9.25
CA MET A 1 -1.01 -5.70 7.91
C MET A 1 -0.59 -4.24 8.01
N ILE A 2 0.34 -3.78 7.18
CA ILE A 2 0.77 -2.37 7.08
C ILE A 2 0.79 -1.94 5.61
N ALA A 3 0.67 -0.63 5.36
CA ALA A 3 0.75 -0.06 4.02
C ALA A 3 1.78 1.06 3.95
N LYS A 4 2.51 1.13 2.83
CA LYS A 4 3.39 2.25 2.48
C LYS A 4 2.89 2.88 1.19
N ILE A 5 2.62 4.18 1.20
CA ILE A 5 2.14 4.94 0.04
C ILE A 5 3.25 5.83 -0.47
N SER A 6 3.47 5.81 -1.77
CA SER A 6 4.39 6.70 -2.49
C SER A 6 3.76 7.22 -3.78
N LYS A 7 4.28 8.34 -4.29
CA LYS A 7 3.78 9.00 -5.50
C LYS A 7 4.95 9.33 -6.42
N GLY A 8 4.75 9.16 -7.71
CA GLY A 8 5.80 9.37 -8.71
C GLY A 8 5.29 10.02 -9.99
N GLY A 9 6.22 10.44 -10.85
CA GLY A 9 5.93 11.05 -12.15
C GLY A 9 6.03 10.07 -13.34
N SER A 10 6.69 8.91 -13.16
CA SER A 10 7.00 8.00 -14.27
C SER A 10 6.31 6.64 -14.12
N PHE A 11 5.35 6.35 -14.99
CA PHE A 11 4.76 5.01 -15.08
C PHE A 11 5.76 3.97 -15.56
N GLY A 12 6.68 4.33 -16.48
CA GLY A 12 7.68 3.38 -16.97
C GLY A 12 8.50 2.78 -15.84
N GLY A 13 9.19 3.61 -15.06
CA GLY A 13 10.00 3.14 -13.94
C GLY A 13 9.19 2.46 -12.83
N ALA A 14 7.93 2.89 -12.61
CA ALA A 14 7.07 2.25 -11.62
C ALA A 14 6.62 0.85 -12.06
N VAL A 15 6.28 0.67 -13.34
CA VAL A 15 5.92 -0.64 -13.91
C VAL A 15 7.14 -1.56 -13.90
N ASP A 16 8.33 -1.07 -14.30
CA ASP A 16 9.57 -1.84 -14.26
C ASP A 16 9.87 -2.37 -12.85
N TYR A 17 9.68 -1.53 -11.84
CA TYR A 17 9.87 -1.91 -10.43
C TYR A 17 8.85 -2.96 -9.96
N VAL A 18 7.57 -2.78 -10.32
CA VAL A 18 6.47 -3.65 -9.86
C VAL A 18 6.49 -5.01 -10.58
N LEU A 19 7.00 -5.07 -11.81
CA LEU A 19 7.11 -6.30 -12.61
C LEU A 19 8.54 -6.84 -12.68
N ASP A 20 9.41 -6.44 -11.76
CA ASP A 20 10.81 -6.83 -11.72
C ASP A 20 10.96 -8.34 -11.48
N LYS A 21 11.46 -9.05 -12.49
CA LYS A 21 11.71 -10.49 -12.43
C LYS A 21 12.76 -10.87 -11.38
N GLY A 22 13.69 -9.98 -11.04
CA GLY A 22 14.68 -10.18 -9.97
C GLY A 22 14.04 -10.25 -8.59
N LYS A 23 12.76 -9.85 -8.45
CA LYS A 23 11.97 -9.93 -7.21
C LYS A 23 10.93 -11.03 -7.23
N ASP A 24 11.03 -11.95 -8.19
CA ASP A 24 10.02 -12.98 -8.42
C ASP A 24 8.60 -12.39 -8.45
N ALA A 25 8.44 -11.33 -9.28
CA ALA A 25 7.20 -10.59 -9.39
C ALA A 25 6.16 -11.35 -10.21
N GLU A 26 4.98 -11.51 -9.66
CA GLU A 26 3.81 -12.13 -10.30
C GLU A 26 2.69 -11.10 -10.42
N LEU A 27 2.28 -10.78 -11.67
CA LEU A 27 1.13 -9.91 -11.93
C LEU A 27 -0.17 -10.67 -11.66
N LEU A 28 -0.92 -10.25 -10.64
CA LEU A 28 -2.11 -10.97 -10.17
C LEU A 28 -3.41 -10.42 -10.73
N ALA A 29 -3.52 -9.10 -10.85
CA ALA A 29 -4.76 -8.45 -11.27
C ALA A 29 -4.49 -7.09 -11.90
N GLY A 30 -5.45 -6.60 -12.68
CA GLY A 30 -5.47 -5.24 -13.20
C GLY A 30 -6.86 -4.83 -13.65
N LEU A 31 -7.11 -3.53 -13.60
CA LEU A 31 -8.36 -2.92 -14.04
C LEU A 31 -8.05 -1.74 -14.97
N GLY A 32 -8.74 -1.68 -16.11
CA GLY A 32 -8.59 -0.59 -17.07
C GLY A 32 -7.24 -0.53 -17.78
N VAL A 33 -6.40 -1.57 -17.66
CA VAL A 33 -5.05 -1.64 -18.19
C VAL A 33 -4.92 -2.84 -19.12
N ARG A 34 -4.31 -2.64 -20.29
CA ARG A 34 -4.01 -3.77 -21.19
C ARG A 34 -2.75 -4.51 -20.71
N MET A 35 -2.97 -5.66 -20.07
CA MET A 35 -1.90 -6.47 -19.43
C MET A 35 -1.19 -7.45 -20.38
N LYS A 36 -1.06 -7.10 -21.69
CA LYS A 36 -0.40 -7.97 -22.67
C LYS A 36 1.12 -8.05 -22.43
N ASP A 37 1.72 -6.89 -22.24
CA ASP A 37 3.14 -6.69 -22.04
C ASP A 37 3.40 -5.38 -21.28
N ARG A 38 4.65 -5.18 -20.87
CA ARG A 38 5.10 -3.99 -20.13
C ARG A 38 4.71 -2.68 -20.83
N ASP A 39 4.90 -2.60 -22.14
CA ASP A 39 4.67 -1.36 -22.89
C ASP A 39 3.18 -1.05 -23.07
N SER A 40 2.35 -2.09 -23.20
CA SER A 40 0.89 -1.96 -23.21
C SER A 40 0.36 -1.44 -21.87
N ILE A 41 0.93 -1.91 -20.74
CA ILE A 41 0.60 -1.42 -19.39
C ILE A 41 0.97 0.06 -19.26
N VAL A 42 2.21 0.42 -19.58
CA VAL A 42 2.69 1.82 -19.49
C VAL A 42 1.87 2.74 -20.38
N ARG A 43 1.55 2.30 -21.61
CA ARG A 43 0.72 3.07 -22.55
C ARG A 43 -0.68 3.31 -21.99
N SER A 44 -1.31 2.27 -21.44
CA SER A 44 -2.65 2.40 -20.85
C SER A 44 -2.66 3.45 -19.73
N PHE A 45 -1.71 3.40 -18.81
CA PHE A 45 -1.59 4.38 -17.73
C PHE A 45 -1.34 5.80 -18.26
N ARG A 46 -0.45 5.97 -19.25
CA ARG A 46 -0.14 7.28 -19.83
C ARG A 46 -1.33 7.89 -20.54
N MET A 47 -2.12 7.09 -21.26
CA MET A 47 -3.31 7.59 -21.95
C MET A 47 -4.32 8.19 -20.96
N GLN A 48 -4.60 7.52 -19.86
CA GLN A 48 -5.51 8.08 -18.85
C GLN A 48 -4.89 9.26 -18.10
N ALA A 49 -3.60 9.22 -17.78
CA ALA A 49 -2.92 10.33 -17.12
C ALA A 49 -2.94 11.62 -17.97
N ALA A 50 -2.98 11.51 -19.30
CA ALA A 50 -3.09 12.64 -20.22
C ALA A 50 -4.41 13.42 -20.10
N LEU A 51 -5.45 12.85 -19.44
CA LEU A 51 -6.68 13.56 -19.12
C LEU A 51 -6.46 14.69 -18.09
N ASN A 52 -5.34 14.66 -17.34
CA ASN A 52 -4.97 15.72 -16.41
C ASN A 52 -3.46 16.02 -16.48
N PRO A 53 -3.01 16.77 -17.49
CA PRO A 53 -1.58 17.04 -17.72
C PRO A 53 -0.96 17.93 -16.63
N HIS A 54 -1.75 18.61 -15.82
CA HIS A 54 -1.27 19.48 -14.75
C HIS A 54 -0.84 18.70 -13.49
N LEU A 55 -1.20 17.42 -13.36
CA LEU A 55 -0.79 16.60 -12.22
C LEU A 55 0.63 16.08 -12.41
N SER A 56 1.60 16.70 -11.73
CA SER A 56 3.03 16.36 -11.83
C SER A 56 3.39 14.94 -11.34
N LYS A 57 2.56 14.35 -10.44
CA LYS A 57 2.77 13.00 -9.88
C LYS A 57 1.55 12.12 -10.09
N PRO A 58 1.28 11.67 -11.33
CA PRO A 58 0.11 10.85 -11.65
C PRO A 58 0.21 9.41 -11.16
N VAL A 59 1.39 8.94 -10.81
CA VAL A 59 1.62 7.57 -10.33
C VAL A 59 1.32 7.49 -8.83
N GLY A 60 0.42 6.61 -8.44
CA GLY A 60 0.25 6.16 -7.07
C GLY A 60 0.82 4.74 -6.92
N HIS A 61 1.64 4.52 -5.89
CA HIS A 61 2.21 3.22 -5.60
C HIS A 61 2.03 2.90 -4.12
N ILE A 62 1.38 1.77 -3.86
CA ILE A 62 1.11 1.27 -2.51
C ILE A 62 1.78 -0.10 -2.36
N VAL A 63 2.46 -0.30 -1.25
CA VAL A 63 2.94 -1.61 -0.84
C VAL A 63 2.11 -2.05 0.36
N LEU A 64 1.40 -3.17 0.23
CA LEU A 64 0.72 -3.84 1.33
C LEU A 64 1.60 -4.98 1.82
N ALA A 65 2.09 -4.91 3.05
CA ALA A 65 2.89 -5.94 3.68
C ALA A 65 2.11 -6.63 4.80
N PHE A 66 2.20 -7.96 4.83
CA PHE A 66 1.54 -8.83 5.80
C PHE A 66 2.58 -9.42 6.74
N SER A 67 2.16 -10.01 7.85
CA SER A 67 3.07 -10.74 8.72
C SER A 67 3.52 -12.06 8.09
N ALA A 68 4.74 -12.48 8.36
CA ALA A 68 5.20 -13.84 8.00
C ALA A 68 4.32 -14.92 8.66
N GLN A 69 3.73 -14.63 9.83
CA GLN A 69 2.80 -15.54 10.52
C GLN A 69 1.50 -15.78 9.75
N ASP A 70 1.15 -14.89 8.83
CA ASP A 70 -0.04 -15.03 7.97
C ASP A 70 0.28 -15.76 6.64
N ALA A 71 1.55 -16.04 6.33
CA ALA A 71 1.98 -16.54 5.02
C ALA A 71 1.22 -17.79 4.56
N ALA A 72 1.02 -18.76 5.46
CA ALA A 72 0.30 -20.01 5.15
C ALA A 72 -1.19 -19.80 4.82
N ARG A 73 -1.77 -18.67 5.20
CA ARG A 73 -3.20 -18.34 5.00
C ARG A 73 -3.45 -17.34 3.89
N LEU A 74 -2.38 -16.82 3.27
CA LEU A 74 -2.43 -15.76 2.26
C LEU A 74 -2.06 -16.30 0.87
N ASP A 75 -3.04 -16.90 0.20
CA ASP A 75 -2.94 -17.17 -1.23
C ASP A 75 -3.14 -15.90 -2.07
N ASN A 76 -2.86 -15.99 -3.37
CA ASN A 76 -2.97 -14.85 -4.28
C ASN A 76 -4.40 -14.28 -4.33
N ARG A 77 -5.43 -15.15 -4.31
CA ARG A 77 -6.84 -14.73 -4.37
C ARG A 77 -7.23 -13.91 -3.15
N ARG A 78 -6.85 -14.37 -1.97
CA ARG A 78 -7.12 -13.68 -0.71
C ARG A 78 -6.38 -12.34 -0.63
N MET A 79 -5.11 -12.32 -1.03
CA MET A 79 -4.31 -11.09 -1.06
C MET A 79 -4.90 -10.05 -2.02
N VAL A 80 -5.34 -10.44 -3.22
CA VAL A 80 -6.02 -9.56 -4.17
C VAL A 80 -7.34 -9.04 -3.61
N GLY A 81 -8.13 -9.89 -2.93
CA GLY A 81 -9.36 -9.48 -2.26
C GLY A 81 -9.12 -8.38 -1.21
N ILE A 82 -8.13 -8.58 -0.34
CA ILE A 82 -7.74 -7.58 0.68
C ILE A 82 -7.26 -6.28 0.02
N ALA A 83 -6.48 -6.38 -1.07
CA ALA A 83 -6.02 -5.22 -1.82
C ALA A 83 -7.18 -4.43 -2.46
N ALA A 84 -8.20 -5.11 -2.98
CA ALA A 84 -9.40 -4.48 -3.55
C ALA A 84 -10.22 -3.75 -2.46
N GLU A 85 -10.40 -4.37 -1.29
CA GLU A 85 -11.04 -3.72 -0.13
C GLU A 85 -10.23 -2.50 0.33
N TYR A 86 -8.91 -2.61 0.37
CA TYR A 86 -8.04 -1.49 0.72
C TYR A 86 -8.17 -0.34 -0.27
N LEU A 87 -8.11 -0.59 -1.59
CA LEU A 87 -8.31 0.42 -2.62
C LEU A 87 -9.67 1.12 -2.46
N SER A 88 -10.73 0.34 -2.28
CA SER A 88 -12.08 0.87 -2.07
C SER A 88 -12.18 1.73 -0.81
N GLY A 89 -11.63 1.29 0.32
CA GLY A 89 -11.62 2.03 1.60
C GLY A 89 -10.77 3.30 1.54
N MET A 90 -9.70 3.30 0.75
CA MET A 90 -8.92 4.50 0.46
C MET A 90 -9.60 5.46 -0.52
N GLY A 91 -10.76 5.09 -1.08
CA GLY A 91 -11.45 5.89 -2.10
C GLY A 91 -10.75 5.88 -3.45
N ILE A 92 -9.85 4.93 -3.70
CA ILE A 92 -9.21 4.73 -5.00
C ILE A 92 -10.17 3.87 -5.83
N ARG A 93 -11.07 4.56 -6.48
CA ARG A 93 -12.15 3.99 -7.31
C ARG A 93 -12.12 4.69 -8.66
N ASN A 94 -12.85 4.16 -9.64
CA ASN A 94 -12.98 4.77 -10.97
C ASN A 94 -11.62 5.11 -11.62
N THR A 95 -10.60 4.28 -11.39
CA THR A 95 -9.27 4.50 -11.97
C THR A 95 -8.57 3.18 -12.31
N GLN A 96 -7.56 3.27 -13.14
CA GLN A 96 -6.72 2.15 -13.53
C GLN A 96 -5.80 1.71 -12.39
N PHE A 97 -5.60 0.39 -12.25
CA PHE A 97 -4.58 -0.16 -11.38
C PHE A 97 -4.05 -1.52 -11.88
N ILE A 98 -2.89 -1.91 -11.38
CA ILE A 98 -2.38 -3.28 -11.42
C ILE A 98 -1.96 -3.70 -10.01
N ILE A 99 -2.03 -5.00 -9.73
CA ILE A 99 -1.60 -5.61 -8.47
C ILE A 99 -0.59 -6.71 -8.81
N ALA A 100 0.59 -6.64 -8.24
CA ALA A 100 1.62 -7.66 -8.36
C ALA A 100 2.09 -8.12 -6.98
N ARG A 101 2.41 -9.41 -6.87
CA ARG A 101 3.04 -10.01 -5.69
C ARG A 101 4.53 -10.12 -5.93
N HIS A 102 5.35 -9.74 -4.95
CA HIS A 102 6.78 -10.05 -4.91
C HIS A 102 7.04 -11.18 -3.91
N ARG A 103 8.05 -12.00 -4.18
CA ARG A 103 8.47 -13.12 -3.33
C ARG A 103 9.92 -12.99 -2.86
N ASP A 104 10.49 -11.78 -2.96
CA ASP A 104 11.86 -11.45 -2.57
C ASP A 104 12.07 -11.32 -1.05
N ARG A 105 11.02 -11.54 -0.24
CA ARG A 105 11.05 -11.41 1.23
C ARG A 105 10.26 -12.53 1.91
N GLU A 106 10.62 -12.82 3.16
CA GLU A 106 9.91 -13.82 4.00
C GLU A 106 8.43 -13.44 4.24
N HIS A 107 8.15 -12.15 4.43
CA HIS A 107 6.78 -11.69 4.66
C HIS A 107 6.06 -11.45 3.32
N PRO A 108 4.83 -11.95 3.17
CA PRO A 108 4.03 -11.72 1.98
C PRO A 108 3.78 -10.22 1.76
N HIS A 109 3.93 -9.76 0.52
CA HIS A 109 3.59 -8.38 0.20
C HIS A 109 3.12 -8.22 -1.24
N LEU A 110 2.29 -7.19 -1.45
CA LEU A 110 1.77 -6.78 -2.74
C LEU A 110 2.23 -5.38 -3.07
N HIS A 111 2.45 -5.15 -4.35
CA HIS A 111 2.59 -3.85 -4.95
C HIS A 111 1.34 -3.51 -5.74
N ILE A 112 0.71 -2.38 -5.43
CA ILE A 112 -0.42 -1.83 -6.15
C ILE A 112 0.05 -0.57 -6.83
N LEU A 113 0.03 -0.56 -8.15
CA LEU A 113 0.29 0.62 -8.96
C LEU A 113 -1.05 1.13 -9.50
N PHE A 114 -1.38 2.38 -9.27
CA PHE A 114 -2.64 2.96 -9.74
C PHE A 114 -2.44 4.34 -10.37
N ASN A 115 -3.36 4.74 -11.23
CA ASN A 115 -3.38 6.07 -11.80
C ASN A 115 -4.06 7.04 -10.82
N ARG A 116 -3.40 8.13 -10.47
CA ARG A 116 -3.98 9.19 -9.64
C ARG A 116 -4.89 10.13 -10.42
N VAL A 117 -4.91 10.00 -11.75
CA VAL A 117 -5.94 10.58 -12.61
C VAL A 117 -7.02 9.53 -12.80
N ASP A 118 -8.26 9.82 -12.44
CA ASP A 118 -9.39 8.91 -12.65
C ASP A 118 -9.92 8.94 -14.08
N ASN A 119 -10.94 8.13 -14.38
CA ASN A 119 -11.53 8.05 -15.72
C ASN A 119 -12.24 9.34 -16.14
N ASP A 120 -12.54 10.24 -15.21
CA ASP A 120 -13.15 11.55 -15.46
C ASP A 120 -12.11 12.69 -15.53
N GLY A 121 -10.80 12.36 -15.50
CA GLY A 121 -9.70 13.33 -15.52
C GLY A 121 -9.46 14.05 -14.18
N ARG A 122 -10.15 13.63 -13.11
CA ARG A 122 -9.99 14.21 -11.78
C ARG A 122 -8.83 13.56 -11.04
N THR A 123 -8.25 14.32 -10.10
CA THR A 123 -7.20 13.76 -9.23
C THR A 123 -7.80 12.95 -8.09
N VAL A 124 -7.38 11.69 -7.95
CA VAL A 124 -7.67 10.88 -6.76
C VAL A 124 -7.05 11.55 -5.54
N SER A 125 -7.89 11.91 -4.57
CA SER A 125 -7.48 12.67 -3.39
C SER A 125 -6.52 11.89 -2.50
N ASP A 126 -5.43 12.52 -2.14
CA ASP A 126 -4.43 12.01 -1.18
C ASP A 126 -4.49 12.72 0.19
N ARG A 127 -5.56 13.48 0.42
CA ARG A 127 -5.76 14.19 1.70
C ARG A 127 -5.80 13.19 2.85
N ASN A 128 -4.92 13.40 3.84
CA ASN A 128 -4.80 12.55 5.02
C ASN A 128 -4.60 11.06 4.71
N ASP A 129 -3.98 10.73 3.57
CA ASP A 129 -3.80 9.35 3.09
C ASP A 129 -3.12 8.45 4.14
N ARG A 130 -2.14 8.95 4.89
CA ARG A 130 -1.43 8.18 5.93
C ARG A 130 -2.35 7.76 7.08
N TYR A 131 -3.14 8.70 7.62
CA TYR A 131 -4.09 8.40 8.72
C TYR A 131 -5.21 7.46 8.28
N ARG A 132 -5.76 7.71 7.08
CA ARG A 132 -6.79 6.85 6.49
C ARG A 132 -6.27 5.45 6.27
N SER A 133 -5.07 5.34 5.72
CA SER A 133 -4.39 4.06 5.46
C SER A 133 -4.11 3.29 6.76
N GLU A 134 -3.57 3.95 7.79
CA GLU A 134 -3.29 3.31 9.07
C GLU A 134 -4.56 2.74 9.71
N ARG A 135 -5.62 3.55 9.78
CA ARG A 135 -6.92 3.12 10.31
C ARG A 135 -7.48 1.93 9.53
N LEU A 136 -7.47 2.04 8.20
CA LEU A 136 -7.98 0.99 7.32
C LEU A 136 -7.16 -0.31 7.41
N CYS A 137 -5.83 -0.21 7.53
CA CYS A 137 -4.98 -1.38 7.75
C CYS A 137 -5.33 -2.11 9.05
N LYS A 138 -5.57 -1.39 10.14
CA LYS A 138 -6.01 -1.98 11.42
C LYS A 138 -7.37 -2.67 11.27
N GLU A 139 -8.33 -2.00 10.64
CA GLU A 139 -9.67 -2.53 10.38
C GLU A 139 -9.63 -3.81 9.55
N LEU A 140 -8.91 -3.81 8.41
CA LEU A 140 -8.77 -4.98 7.55
C LEU A 140 -7.99 -6.12 8.23
N THR A 141 -6.99 -5.80 9.06
CA THR A 141 -6.26 -6.80 9.85
C THR A 141 -7.20 -7.57 10.76
N VAL A 142 -8.11 -6.88 11.47
CA VAL A 142 -9.12 -7.51 12.34
C VAL A 142 -10.14 -8.28 11.50
N ARG A 143 -10.71 -7.64 10.46
CA ARG A 143 -11.76 -8.22 9.61
C ARG A 143 -11.33 -9.55 8.97
N HIS A 144 -10.09 -9.63 8.51
CA HIS A 144 -9.53 -10.82 7.87
C HIS A 144 -8.86 -11.79 8.84
N GLY A 145 -8.91 -11.53 10.15
CA GLY A 145 -8.27 -12.36 11.18
C GLY A 145 -6.77 -12.50 10.97
N LEU A 146 -6.10 -11.45 10.44
CA LEU A 146 -4.67 -11.42 10.25
C LEU A 146 -3.94 -11.13 11.57
N TYR A 147 -2.67 -11.51 11.61
CA TYR A 147 -1.83 -11.24 12.77
C TYR A 147 -1.77 -9.73 13.04
N PHE A 148 -2.16 -9.36 14.24
CA PHE A 148 -2.04 -8.00 14.72
C PHE A 148 -0.72 -7.88 15.47
N ALA A 149 0.27 -7.22 14.87
CA ALA A 149 1.53 -7.00 15.57
C ALA A 149 1.25 -6.24 16.86
N SER A 150 1.66 -6.82 18.00
CA SER A 150 1.70 -6.09 19.27
C SER A 150 2.47 -4.79 19.02
N GLY A 151 1.85 -3.65 19.35
CA GLY A 151 2.34 -2.33 18.97
C GLY A 151 3.75 -2.05 19.49
N LYS A 152 3.98 -0.84 19.90
CA LYS A 152 5.28 -0.25 20.28
C LYS A 152 5.98 -0.88 21.50
N GLU A 153 5.46 -1.97 22.07
CA GLU A 153 6.03 -2.64 23.25
C GLU A 153 7.46 -3.19 23.06
N ASN A 154 7.87 -3.41 21.79
CA ASN A 154 9.19 -3.95 21.43
C ASN A 154 10.09 -2.94 20.72
N VAL A 155 9.85 -1.65 20.88
CA VAL A 155 10.72 -0.65 20.28
C VAL A 155 12.04 -0.59 21.05
N LYS A 156 13.15 -0.73 20.31
CA LYS A 156 14.49 -0.53 20.86
C LYS A 156 14.71 0.96 21.11
N GLU A 157 14.26 1.46 22.26
CA GLU A 157 14.27 2.89 22.64
C GLU A 157 15.66 3.54 22.51
N HIS A 158 16.73 2.76 22.74
CA HIS A 158 18.11 3.23 22.58
C HIS A 158 18.50 3.61 21.14
N ARG A 159 17.65 3.25 20.13
CA ARG A 159 17.87 3.59 18.72
C ARG A 159 16.96 4.73 18.23
N LEU A 160 16.11 5.24 19.08
CA LEU A 160 15.24 6.37 18.74
C LEU A 160 16.01 7.69 18.76
N ARG A 161 15.68 8.58 17.84
CA ARG A 161 16.13 9.98 17.89
C ARG A 161 15.39 10.71 19.01
N GLU A 162 16.01 11.72 19.60
CA GLU A 162 15.47 12.46 20.76
C GLU A 162 13.98 12.85 20.67
N PRO A 163 13.44 13.39 19.57
CA PRO A 163 12.01 13.74 19.50
C PRO A 163 11.09 12.52 19.61
N ASP A 164 11.54 11.34 19.12
CA ASP A 164 10.76 10.13 19.18
C ASP A 164 10.90 9.43 20.54
N LYS A 165 12.05 9.55 21.20
CA LYS A 165 12.29 9.08 22.56
C LYS A 165 11.38 9.74 23.57
N THR A 166 11.30 11.09 23.54
CA THR A 166 10.38 11.86 24.38
C THR A 166 8.92 11.45 24.20
N LYS A 167 8.47 11.20 22.96
CA LYS A 167 7.11 10.70 22.69
C LYS A 167 6.86 9.33 23.34
N TYR A 168 7.87 8.46 23.33
CA TYR A 168 7.78 7.14 23.98
C TYR A 168 7.74 7.24 25.49
N GLU A 169 8.54 8.07 26.09
CA GLU A 169 8.52 8.34 27.53
C GLU A 169 7.15 8.86 27.99
N ILE A 170 6.58 9.82 27.24
CA ILE A 170 5.22 10.32 27.51
C ILE A 170 4.18 9.20 27.34
N PHE A 171 4.29 8.39 26.29
CA PHE A 171 3.37 7.27 26.05
C PHE A 171 3.41 6.24 27.22
N HIS A 172 4.60 5.87 27.68
CA HIS A 172 4.75 4.96 28.81
C HIS A 172 4.21 5.56 30.11
N ALA A 173 4.52 6.82 30.39
CA ALA A 173 4.00 7.52 31.56
C ALA A 173 2.46 7.60 31.58
N LEU A 174 1.84 7.89 30.44
CA LEU A 174 0.38 7.93 30.31
C LEU A 174 -0.25 6.52 30.44
N ARG A 175 0.37 5.50 29.85
CA ARG A 175 -0.10 4.12 29.94
C ARG A 175 -0.08 3.61 31.38
N ASP A 176 0.97 3.94 32.12
CA ASP A 176 1.17 3.49 33.50
C ASP A 176 0.32 4.32 34.48
N ALA A 177 -0.09 5.54 34.11
CA ALA A 177 -0.97 6.41 34.90
C ALA A 177 -2.48 6.10 34.73
N VAL A 178 -2.88 5.36 33.66
CA VAL A 178 -4.29 5.00 33.44
C VAL A 178 -4.56 3.64 34.08
N PRO A 179 -5.44 3.56 35.11
CA PRO A 179 -5.81 2.28 35.73
C PRO A 179 -6.41 1.34 34.64
N ARG A 180 -5.93 0.12 34.61
CA ARG A 180 -6.56 -0.93 33.78
C ARG A 180 -7.87 -1.32 34.47
N CYS A 181 -9.01 -0.90 33.90
CA CYS A 181 -10.32 -1.44 34.26
C CYS A 181 -10.45 -2.87 33.78
#